data_34ff233c53e7d0056049c94a0b20e866
#
_entry.id   34ff233c53e7d0056049c94a0b20e866
#
_cell.length_a   1.000
_cell.length_b   1.000
_cell.length_c   1.000
_cell.angle_alpha   90.00
_cell.angle_beta   90.00
_cell.angle_gamma   90.00
#
_symmetry.space_group_name_H-M   'P 1'
#
loop_
_entity.id
_entity.type
_entity.pdbx_description
1 polymer ?
#
loop_
_entity_poly.entity_id
_entity_poly.type
_entity_poly.pdbx_seq_one_letter_code
_entity_poly.pdbx_strand_id
1 'polypeptide(L)'
;MVSFHRVLFGQVSLLQGALACGFHAGLYPTEDPLLRRSAVPELPTKKTLIRNVRVFDGHVILPPRDIVIDGSIIGNDSTNADEIIDGHHGFLIPGLIDSHTHVQQISHMEDLSRYGVTTTFNMNCLNFTNCEIFKSQVGLTSIFTAGVPIIAPNSDHARTTPIPKSMLITDVSQTDLYVGWAVANGSDFMKIVSEENGPTQEMQDAAVQASHSRRIQSSTHASWGIPYQQAIQSKTDSIHHIFGESLLAKKWLLRMKAQGQFSVPTLAVMRYLSENPIAREFLHGTAATNQTYPIYRENVKRLHEARVPVIAGTDAVGYVEGLFDMPHGLTLHEELENLVEAGMTEIEALRSATSFPAELRNLSDRGVIAPGRRADLILLNSDPFVNISNTKDINKVWIQGIEYPDVAKLS
;
A
#
# COMPACT_ATOMS: atom_id res chain seq x y z
N MET A 1 -2.73 -39.58 -24.17
CA MET A 1 -2.85 -38.74 -23.01
C MET A 1 -1.56 -37.93 -22.76
N VAL A 2 -1.03 -37.20 -23.72
CA VAL A 2 0.25 -36.43 -23.61
C VAL A 2 0.15 -35.06 -24.29
N SER A 3 -1.06 -34.61 -24.65
CA SER A 3 -1.22 -33.39 -25.46
C SER A 3 -1.87 -32.19 -24.73
N PHE A 4 -2.37 -32.35 -23.52
CA PHE A 4 -3.09 -31.25 -22.80
C PHE A 4 -2.19 -30.37 -21.93
N HIS A 5 -1.03 -30.86 -21.49
CA HIS A 5 -0.14 -30.08 -20.59
C HIS A 5 0.73 -29.06 -21.31
N ARG A 6 1.00 -29.21 -22.61
CA ARG A 6 1.85 -28.27 -23.35
C ARG A 6 1.14 -27.00 -23.82
N VAL A 7 -0.18 -27.03 -23.96
CA VAL A 7 -0.95 -25.86 -24.42
C VAL A 7 -1.21 -24.89 -23.25
N LEU A 8 -1.40 -25.41 -22.03
CA LEU A 8 -1.54 -24.56 -20.83
C LEU A 8 -0.22 -23.83 -20.50
N PHE A 9 0.92 -24.52 -20.60
CA PHE A 9 2.23 -23.89 -20.31
C PHE A 9 2.62 -22.81 -21.32
N GLY A 10 2.21 -22.89 -22.55
CA GLY A 10 2.51 -21.88 -23.59
C GLY A 10 1.70 -20.59 -23.41
N GLN A 11 0.47 -20.66 -22.93
CA GLN A 11 -0.37 -19.48 -22.64
C GLN A 11 -0.05 -18.86 -21.29
N VAL A 12 0.31 -19.67 -20.29
CA VAL A 12 0.77 -19.20 -18.99
C VAL A 12 2.09 -18.44 -19.10
N SER A 13 3.00 -18.83 -19.99
CA SER A 13 4.29 -18.11 -20.17
C SER A 13 4.14 -16.73 -20.83
N LEU A 14 3.06 -16.47 -21.57
CA LEU A 14 2.74 -15.13 -22.11
C LEU A 14 2.01 -14.25 -21.06
N LEU A 15 1.27 -14.85 -20.13
CA LEU A 15 0.68 -14.19 -18.97
C LEU A 15 1.69 -13.99 -17.83
N GLN A 16 2.70 -14.84 -17.71
CA GLN A 16 3.70 -14.79 -16.62
C GLN A 16 4.50 -13.50 -16.52
N GLY A 17 4.69 -12.79 -17.63
CA GLY A 17 5.26 -11.45 -17.60
C GLY A 17 4.33 -10.37 -17.07
N ALA A 18 3.01 -10.66 -16.86
CA ALA A 18 1.97 -9.67 -16.59
C ALA A 18 1.76 -9.34 -15.12
N LEU A 19 2.08 -10.22 -14.20
CA LEU A 19 1.25 -10.34 -13.01
C LEU A 19 1.95 -10.14 -11.68
N ALA A 20 3.23 -10.38 -11.57
CA ALA A 20 3.90 -10.24 -10.27
C ALA A 20 4.47 -8.84 -10.01
N CYS A 21 4.68 -8.04 -11.03
CA CYS A 21 5.11 -6.64 -10.92
C CYS A 21 4.94 -5.93 -12.28
N GLY A 22 3.73 -5.71 -12.70
CA GLY A 22 3.40 -4.72 -13.73
C GLY A 22 3.87 -5.02 -15.16
N PHE A 23 2.95 -5.48 -15.98
CA PHE A 23 3.07 -5.40 -17.43
C PHE A 23 3.22 -3.96 -17.88
N HIS A 24 4.05 -3.80 -18.90
CA HIS A 24 4.14 -2.67 -19.80
C HIS A 24 5.14 -1.56 -19.49
N ALA A 25 6.38 -1.92 -19.26
CA ALA A 25 7.46 -0.97 -19.48
C ALA A 25 7.65 -0.78 -21.00
N GLY A 26 7.10 0.26 -21.56
CA GLY A 26 7.56 0.80 -22.84
C GLY A 26 6.68 0.67 -24.07
N LEU A 27 5.40 0.24 -23.97
CA LEU A 27 4.54 0.03 -25.15
C LEU A 27 3.14 0.68 -25.07
N TYR A 28 2.84 1.53 -24.08
CA TYR A 28 1.58 2.25 -24.12
C TYR A 28 1.75 3.63 -24.76
N PRO A 29 1.03 3.89 -25.85
CA PRO A 29 0.77 5.25 -26.28
C PRO A 29 0.05 5.98 -25.14
N THR A 30 0.20 7.30 -25.07
CA THR A 30 -0.62 8.19 -24.21
C THR A 30 -2.14 8.04 -24.42
N GLU A 31 -2.54 7.19 -25.35
CA GLU A 31 -3.90 6.83 -25.74
C GLU A 31 -4.39 5.50 -25.16
N ASP A 32 -3.65 4.85 -24.25
CA ASP A 32 -4.07 3.60 -23.63
C ASP A 32 -5.36 3.78 -22.84
N PRO A 33 -6.42 3.01 -23.14
CA PRO A 33 -7.68 3.05 -22.39
C PRO A 33 -7.52 2.81 -20.89
N LEU A 34 -6.51 2.04 -20.48
CA LEU A 34 -6.23 1.75 -19.06
C LEU A 34 -5.73 2.95 -18.27
N LEU A 35 -5.25 4.00 -18.97
CA LEU A 35 -4.74 5.24 -18.41
C LEU A 35 -5.72 6.41 -18.57
N ARG A 36 -6.91 6.18 -19.14
CA ARG A 36 -7.90 7.22 -19.37
C ARG A 36 -8.92 7.26 -18.26
N ARG A 37 -9.26 8.48 -17.87
CA ARG A 37 -10.45 8.81 -17.09
C ARG A 37 -11.35 9.68 -17.95
N SER A 38 -12.67 9.47 -17.85
CA SER A 38 -13.68 10.20 -18.63
C SER A 38 -13.65 11.72 -18.37
N ALA A 39 -13.33 12.12 -17.13
CA ALA A 39 -13.12 13.51 -16.74
C ALA A 39 -12.30 13.57 -15.44
N VAL A 40 -11.35 14.49 -15.37
CA VAL A 40 -10.65 14.85 -14.13
C VAL A 40 -11.33 16.09 -13.59
N PRO A 41 -11.97 16.05 -12.39
CA PRO A 41 -12.64 17.22 -11.83
C PRO A 41 -11.63 18.29 -11.42
N GLU A 42 -12.08 19.53 -11.37
CA GLU A 42 -11.35 20.63 -10.72
C GLU A 42 -11.46 20.48 -9.19
N LEU A 43 -10.48 21.06 -8.47
CA LEU A 43 -10.58 21.14 -7.01
C LEU A 43 -11.82 21.93 -6.61
N PRO A 44 -12.54 21.50 -5.58
CA PRO A 44 -13.78 22.15 -5.19
C PRO A 44 -13.50 23.50 -4.52
N THR A 45 -14.41 24.44 -4.70
CA THR A 45 -14.47 25.72 -3.95
C THR A 45 -15.65 25.74 -2.99
N LYS A 46 -16.49 24.70 -3.01
CA LYS A 46 -17.71 24.54 -2.23
C LYS A 46 -17.38 24.29 -0.77
N LYS A 47 -18.17 24.88 0.12
CA LYS A 47 -18.13 24.61 1.56
C LYS A 47 -19.22 23.62 1.94
N THR A 48 -18.85 22.46 2.49
CA THR A 48 -19.76 21.42 2.96
C THR A 48 -19.68 21.27 4.47
N LEU A 49 -20.84 21.29 5.15
CA LEU A 49 -20.95 21.07 6.59
C LEU A 49 -21.53 19.68 6.85
N ILE A 50 -20.76 18.81 7.49
CA ILE A 50 -21.17 17.48 7.93
C ILE A 50 -21.61 17.58 9.39
N ARG A 51 -22.87 17.30 9.69
CA ARG A 51 -23.46 17.36 11.02
C ARG A 51 -23.72 16.00 11.61
N ASN A 52 -23.91 15.97 12.94
CA ASN A 52 -24.34 14.78 13.67
C ASN A 52 -23.42 13.57 13.46
N VAL A 53 -22.09 13.76 13.54
CA VAL A 53 -21.11 12.68 13.38
C VAL A 53 -20.31 12.45 14.65
N ARG A 54 -19.97 11.19 14.90
CA ARG A 54 -18.90 10.80 15.83
C ARG A 54 -17.58 10.82 15.06
N VAL A 55 -16.57 11.43 15.60
CA VAL A 55 -15.31 11.68 14.87
C VAL A 55 -14.18 10.89 15.50
N PHE A 56 -13.50 10.07 14.69
CA PHE A 56 -12.16 9.61 14.99
C PHE A 56 -11.19 10.53 14.27
N ASP A 57 -10.38 11.28 14.99
CA ASP A 57 -9.51 12.30 14.40
C ASP A 57 -8.20 11.73 13.80
N GLY A 58 -8.01 10.41 13.88
CA GLY A 58 -6.78 9.71 13.51
C GLY A 58 -5.98 9.26 14.74
N HIS A 59 -6.28 9.77 15.93
CA HIS A 59 -5.62 9.41 17.19
C HIS A 59 -6.60 8.92 18.24
N VAL A 60 -7.71 9.64 18.42
CA VAL A 60 -8.72 9.37 19.46
C VAL A 60 -10.13 9.61 18.93
N ILE A 61 -11.10 9.00 19.60
CA ILE A 61 -12.51 9.25 19.33
C ILE A 61 -12.89 10.55 20.08
N LEU A 62 -13.37 11.53 19.32
CA LEU A 62 -13.81 12.82 19.84
C LEU A 62 -15.31 12.80 20.20
N PRO A 63 -15.78 13.67 21.11
CA PRO A 63 -17.22 13.91 21.28
C PRO A 63 -17.89 14.28 19.95
N PRO A 64 -19.19 13.93 19.78
CA PRO A 64 -19.95 14.29 18.57
C PRO A 64 -19.81 15.78 18.25
N ARG A 65 -19.58 16.06 16.96
CA ARG A 65 -19.36 17.43 16.46
C ARG A 65 -19.68 17.55 14.98
N ASP A 66 -19.73 18.79 14.53
CA ASP A 66 -19.80 19.10 13.11
C ASP A 66 -18.39 19.24 12.52
N ILE A 67 -18.22 18.83 11.26
CA ILE A 67 -16.96 18.97 10.51
C ILE A 67 -17.24 19.75 9.23
N VAL A 68 -16.36 20.68 8.90
CA VAL A 68 -16.43 21.51 7.70
C VAL A 68 -15.42 21.01 6.67
N ILE A 69 -15.85 20.82 5.46
CA ILE A 69 -14.99 20.74 4.27
C ILE A 69 -15.06 22.10 3.60
N ASP A 70 -13.92 22.79 3.46
CA ASP A 70 -13.81 24.11 2.82
C ASP A 70 -12.91 23.99 1.59
N GLY A 71 -13.54 23.84 0.44
CA GLY A 71 -12.84 23.44 -0.77
C GLY A 71 -12.14 22.09 -0.59
N SER A 72 -10.82 22.04 -0.74
CA SER A 72 -10.03 20.80 -0.64
C SER A 72 -9.50 20.47 0.77
N ILE A 73 -9.80 21.31 1.77
CA ILE A 73 -9.26 21.18 3.12
C ILE A 73 -10.36 21.09 4.18
N ILE A 74 -9.99 20.65 5.36
CA ILE A 74 -10.86 20.70 6.54
C ILE A 74 -10.86 22.13 7.06
N GLY A 75 -12.03 22.75 7.13
CA GLY A 75 -12.25 24.10 7.63
C GLY A 75 -12.50 24.17 9.14
N ASN A 76 -12.61 25.40 9.66
CA ASN A 76 -12.94 25.68 11.06
C ASN A 76 -14.16 26.62 11.22
N ASP A 77 -14.70 27.11 10.11
CA ASP A 77 -15.86 28.02 10.08
C ASP A 77 -17.03 27.36 9.36
N SER A 78 -18.11 27.09 10.10
CA SER A 78 -19.34 26.46 9.58
C SER A 78 -20.36 27.45 9.01
N THR A 79 -20.07 28.76 9.04
CA THR A 79 -21.00 29.76 8.50
C THR A 79 -21.02 29.72 6.97
N ASN A 80 -22.19 30.02 6.42
CA ASN A 80 -22.42 30.08 4.96
C ASN A 80 -21.97 28.79 4.22
N ALA A 81 -22.26 27.62 4.80
CA ALA A 81 -22.07 26.36 4.08
C ALA A 81 -23.00 26.26 2.88
N ASP A 82 -22.43 25.92 1.72
CA ASP A 82 -23.19 25.74 0.47
C ASP A 82 -24.02 24.45 0.53
N GLU A 83 -23.56 23.47 1.29
CA GLU A 83 -24.24 22.20 1.50
C GLU A 83 -24.17 21.74 2.95
N ILE A 84 -25.26 21.13 3.41
CA ILE A 84 -25.32 20.51 4.74
C ILE A 84 -25.67 19.03 4.58
N ILE A 85 -24.81 18.18 5.12
CA ILE A 85 -24.99 16.72 5.12
C ILE A 85 -25.27 16.27 6.56
N ASP A 86 -26.37 15.56 6.77
CA ASP A 86 -26.62 14.88 8.03
C ASP A 86 -25.84 13.54 8.05
N GLY A 87 -24.95 13.38 9.00
CA GLY A 87 -24.18 12.14 9.17
C GLY A 87 -24.94 11.06 9.94
N HIS A 88 -26.18 11.29 10.37
CA HIS A 88 -27.06 10.31 11.01
C HIS A 88 -26.41 9.56 12.19
N HIS A 89 -25.57 10.24 12.97
CA HIS A 89 -24.75 9.66 14.06
C HIS A 89 -23.74 8.62 13.61
N GLY A 90 -23.43 8.54 12.32
CA GLY A 90 -22.35 7.72 11.77
C GLY A 90 -20.96 8.15 12.27
N PHE A 91 -19.95 7.41 11.88
CA PHE A 91 -18.56 7.69 12.20
C PHE A 91 -17.84 8.38 11.05
N LEU A 92 -17.26 9.52 11.31
CA LEU A 92 -16.35 10.18 10.39
C LEU A 92 -14.90 9.85 10.78
N ILE A 93 -14.16 9.27 9.84
CA ILE A 93 -12.76 8.89 10.00
C ILE A 93 -11.91 9.54 8.92
N PRO A 94 -10.57 9.69 9.12
CA PRO A 94 -9.67 10.08 8.03
C PRO A 94 -9.73 9.07 6.89
N GLY A 95 -9.47 9.52 5.66
CA GLY A 95 -9.28 8.64 4.53
C GLY A 95 -8.17 7.62 4.78
N LEU A 96 -8.38 6.39 4.36
CA LEU A 96 -7.44 5.29 4.58
C LEU A 96 -6.19 5.43 3.70
N ILE A 97 -5.08 4.93 4.20
CA ILE A 97 -3.77 4.90 3.54
C ILE A 97 -3.34 3.44 3.41
N ASP A 98 -3.22 2.96 2.17
CA ASP A 98 -2.64 1.66 1.87
C ASP A 98 -1.13 1.81 1.60
N SER A 99 -0.30 1.26 2.48
CA SER A 99 1.14 1.45 2.42
C SER A 99 1.86 0.48 1.46
N HIS A 100 1.12 -0.37 0.72
CA HIS A 100 1.70 -1.30 -0.25
C HIS A 100 0.67 -1.76 -1.28
N THR A 101 0.74 -1.25 -2.49
CA THR A 101 -0.12 -1.67 -3.61
C THR A 101 0.67 -1.80 -4.91
N HIS A 102 0.02 -2.38 -5.92
CA HIS A 102 0.51 -2.49 -7.29
C HIS A 102 -0.52 -1.93 -8.29
N VAL A 103 -0.69 -0.61 -8.26
CA VAL A 103 -1.59 0.11 -9.18
C VAL A 103 -0.99 0.15 -10.59
N GLN A 104 -1.76 -0.28 -11.60
CA GLN A 104 -1.33 -0.38 -12.98
C GLN A 104 -2.27 0.31 -13.98
N GLN A 105 -3.47 0.70 -13.53
CA GLN A 105 -4.50 1.32 -14.36
C GLN A 105 -5.39 2.23 -13.52
N ILE A 106 -6.13 3.13 -14.17
CA ILE A 106 -6.99 4.09 -13.49
C ILE A 106 -8.11 3.39 -12.70
N SER A 107 -8.67 2.30 -13.21
CA SER A 107 -9.72 1.55 -12.50
C SER A 107 -9.25 0.99 -11.14
N HIS A 108 -7.97 0.67 -10.97
CA HIS A 108 -7.43 0.30 -9.66
C HIS A 108 -7.48 1.48 -8.67
N MET A 109 -7.31 2.71 -9.15
CA MET A 109 -7.47 3.91 -8.31
C MET A 109 -8.94 4.18 -7.99
N GLU A 110 -9.84 3.91 -8.93
CA GLU A 110 -11.29 4.01 -8.73
C GLU A 110 -11.76 2.99 -7.69
N ASP A 111 -11.24 1.75 -7.75
CA ASP A 111 -11.52 0.73 -6.74
C ASP A 111 -10.98 1.12 -5.36
N LEU A 112 -9.74 1.63 -5.25
CA LEU A 112 -9.21 2.17 -4.00
C LEU A 112 -10.12 3.27 -3.45
N SER A 113 -10.50 4.23 -4.28
CA SER A 113 -11.36 5.37 -3.91
C SER A 113 -12.74 4.93 -3.43
N ARG A 114 -13.34 3.95 -4.11
CA ARG A 114 -14.64 3.35 -3.78
C ARG A 114 -14.69 2.78 -2.36
N TYR A 115 -13.56 2.24 -1.90
CA TYR A 115 -13.40 1.67 -0.56
C TYR A 115 -12.75 2.64 0.45
N GLY A 116 -12.72 3.95 0.13
CA GLY A 116 -12.22 4.97 1.07
C GLY A 116 -10.70 5.02 1.23
N VAL A 117 -9.94 4.30 0.41
CA VAL A 117 -8.49 4.45 0.35
C VAL A 117 -8.16 5.73 -0.42
N THR A 118 -7.75 6.77 0.28
CA THR A 118 -7.51 8.10 -0.31
C THR A 118 -6.04 8.33 -0.65
N THR A 119 -5.16 7.47 -0.16
CA THR A 119 -3.72 7.51 -0.43
C THR A 119 -3.16 6.10 -0.53
N THR A 120 -2.25 5.88 -1.49
CA THR A 120 -1.55 4.60 -1.60
C THR A 120 -0.07 4.77 -1.96
N PHE A 121 0.74 3.78 -1.53
CA PHE A 121 2.14 3.62 -1.89
C PHE A 121 2.28 2.49 -2.90
N ASN A 122 2.46 2.86 -4.17
CA ASN A 122 2.64 1.93 -5.28
C ASN A 122 4.11 1.46 -5.32
N MET A 123 4.32 0.19 -5.03
CA MET A 123 5.65 -0.40 -4.84
C MET A 123 6.42 -0.61 -6.15
N ASN A 124 5.77 -0.36 -7.28
CA ASN A 124 6.35 -0.58 -8.59
C ASN A 124 5.57 0.21 -9.64
N CYS A 125 6.28 1.00 -10.44
CA CYS A 125 5.75 1.68 -11.61
C CYS A 125 6.86 1.78 -12.65
N LEU A 126 6.93 0.81 -13.56
CA LEU A 126 8.05 0.65 -14.48
C LEU A 126 8.13 1.69 -15.59
N ASN A 127 7.01 2.40 -15.86
CA ASN A 127 6.94 3.48 -16.83
C ASN A 127 6.64 4.80 -16.12
N PHE A 128 7.64 5.67 -15.97
CA PHE A 128 7.50 6.92 -15.26
C PHE A 128 6.47 7.88 -15.88
N THR A 129 6.22 7.79 -17.20
CA THR A 129 5.13 8.56 -17.83
C THR A 129 3.77 8.12 -17.28
N ASN A 130 3.56 6.81 -17.11
CA ASN A 130 2.33 6.29 -16.52
C ASN A 130 2.23 6.67 -15.04
N CYS A 131 3.35 6.66 -14.31
CA CYS A 131 3.39 7.09 -12.92
C CYS A 131 2.90 8.53 -12.76
N GLU A 132 3.30 9.44 -13.63
CA GLU A 132 2.86 10.84 -13.62
C GLU A 132 1.35 10.96 -13.96
N ILE A 133 0.84 10.14 -14.87
CA ILE A 133 -0.59 10.08 -15.16
C ILE A 133 -1.38 9.68 -13.91
N PHE A 134 -0.93 8.67 -13.18
CA PHE A 134 -1.58 8.25 -11.92
C PHE A 134 -1.51 9.35 -10.85
N LYS A 135 -0.37 10.02 -10.69
CA LYS A 135 -0.19 11.11 -9.72
C LYS A 135 -1.10 12.32 -9.99
N SER A 136 -1.46 12.56 -11.24
CA SER A 136 -2.23 13.72 -11.69
C SER A 136 -3.75 13.59 -11.48
N GLN A 137 -4.26 12.47 -10.92
CA GLN A 137 -5.70 12.21 -10.81
C GLN A 137 -6.34 12.93 -9.62
N VAL A 138 -6.91 14.08 -9.84
CA VAL A 138 -7.70 14.83 -8.83
C VAL A 138 -8.99 14.09 -8.49
N GLY A 139 -9.33 13.99 -7.18
CA GLY A 139 -10.55 13.33 -6.69
C GLY A 139 -10.51 11.79 -6.80
N LEU A 140 -9.36 11.20 -7.08
CA LEU A 140 -9.07 9.80 -6.87
C LEU A 140 -7.98 9.61 -5.81
N THR A 141 -7.75 8.38 -5.42
CA THR A 141 -6.66 7.98 -4.52
C THR A 141 -5.33 8.60 -4.95
N SER A 142 -4.67 9.32 -4.05
CA SER A 142 -3.33 9.86 -4.31
C SER A 142 -2.29 8.77 -4.29
N ILE A 143 -1.37 8.79 -5.25
CA ILE A 143 -0.33 7.76 -5.40
C ILE A 143 1.04 8.36 -5.13
N PHE A 144 1.81 7.68 -4.26
CA PHE A 144 3.26 7.76 -4.16
C PHE A 144 3.87 6.52 -4.79
N THR A 145 4.95 6.64 -5.55
CA THR A 145 5.52 5.50 -6.27
C THR A 145 7.01 5.30 -6.01
N ALA A 146 7.41 4.03 -5.90
CA ALA A 146 8.82 3.66 -5.90
C ALA A 146 9.49 3.79 -7.28
N GLY A 147 8.69 3.93 -8.37
CA GLY A 147 9.22 3.78 -9.71
C GLY A 147 9.72 2.35 -9.96
N VAL A 148 10.90 2.21 -10.55
CA VAL A 148 11.51 0.91 -10.83
C VAL A 148 12.27 0.41 -9.60
N PRO A 149 11.96 -0.79 -9.08
CA PRO A 149 12.62 -1.33 -7.89
C PRO A 149 14.06 -1.78 -8.14
N ILE A 150 14.88 -1.82 -7.10
CA ILE A 150 16.22 -2.41 -7.10
C ILE A 150 16.09 -3.92 -7.00
N ILE A 151 16.47 -4.63 -8.07
CA ILE A 151 16.41 -6.09 -8.22
C ILE A 151 17.75 -6.58 -8.77
N ALA A 152 18.21 -7.76 -8.34
CA ALA A 152 19.40 -8.41 -8.88
C ALA A 152 19.03 -9.55 -9.86
N PRO A 153 19.93 -9.92 -10.80
CA PRO A 153 19.71 -11.06 -11.71
C PRO A 153 19.49 -12.38 -10.97
N ASN A 154 18.70 -13.26 -11.58
CA ASN A 154 18.40 -14.62 -11.10
C ASN A 154 17.56 -14.70 -9.80
N SER A 155 17.05 -13.58 -9.32
CA SER A 155 16.07 -13.53 -8.24
C SER A 155 14.65 -13.82 -8.73
N ASP A 156 13.72 -14.10 -7.83
CA ASP A 156 12.32 -14.37 -8.20
C ASP A 156 11.67 -13.16 -8.87
N HIS A 157 11.91 -11.96 -8.36
CA HIS A 157 11.41 -10.74 -8.98
C HIS A 157 12.03 -10.48 -10.36
N ALA A 158 13.30 -10.80 -10.59
CA ALA A 158 13.89 -10.69 -11.93
C ALA A 158 13.26 -11.67 -12.93
N ARG A 159 12.73 -12.80 -12.46
CA ARG A 159 12.01 -13.79 -13.26
C ARG A 159 10.57 -13.37 -13.57
N THR A 160 9.90 -12.71 -12.61
CA THR A 160 8.47 -12.41 -12.68
C THR A 160 8.17 -10.95 -13.06
N THR A 161 9.13 -10.03 -12.92
CA THR A 161 8.97 -8.62 -13.26
C THR A 161 9.59 -8.32 -14.62
N PRO A 162 8.91 -7.64 -15.55
CA PRO A 162 9.43 -7.34 -16.89
C PRO A 162 10.41 -6.16 -16.89
N ILE A 163 11.41 -6.21 -16.01
CA ILE A 163 12.49 -5.21 -15.96
C ILE A 163 13.54 -5.53 -17.01
N PRO A 164 13.99 -4.55 -17.81
CA PRO A 164 15.11 -4.74 -18.72
C PRO A 164 16.36 -5.23 -17.98
N LYS A 165 17.06 -6.21 -18.54
CA LYS A 165 18.27 -6.78 -17.91
C LYS A 165 19.34 -5.74 -17.60
N SER A 166 19.41 -4.66 -18.39
CA SER A 166 20.33 -3.53 -18.18
C SER A 166 20.00 -2.71 -16.92
N MET A 167 18.83 -2.88 -16.36
CA MET A 167 18.38 -2.20 -15.14
C MET A 167 18.52 -3.07 -13.87
N LEU A 168 18.94 -4.33 -14.01
CA LEU A 168 19.24 -5.19 -12.88
C LEU A 168 20.58 -4.80 -12.26
N ILE A 169 20.62 -4.69 -10.94
CA ILE A 169 21.83 -4.31 -10.21
C ILE A 169 22.71 -5.56 -10.03
N THR A 170 23.94 -5.48 -10.51
CA THR A 170 24.93 -6.58 -10.44
C THR A 170 26.15 -6.24 -9.60
N ASP A 171 26.35 -4.95 -9.32
CA ASP A 171 27.49 -4.44 -8.57
C ASP A 171 27.10 -3.24 -7.71
N VAL A 172 27.72 -3.11 -6.54
CA VAL A 172 27.46 -2.03 -5.58
C VAL A 172 27.69 -0.64 -6.17
N SER A 173 28.66 -0.49 -7.08
CA SER A 173 28.98 0.80 -7.72
C SER A 173 27.85 1.37 -8.59
N GLN A 174 26.90 0.52 -9.01
CA GLN A 174 25.73 0.95 -9.79
C GLN A 174 24.65 1.59 -8.92
N THR A 175 24.65 1.32 -7.61
CA THR A 175 23.51 1.60 -6.73
C THR A 175 23.21 3.09 -6.59
N ASP A 176 24.23 3.93 -6.35
CA ASP A 176 24.01 5.37 -6.19
C ASP A 176 23.50 6.03 -7.46
N LEU A 177 24.05 5.64 -8.62
CA LEU A 177 23.59 6.13 -9.92
C LEU A 177 22.15 5.72 -10.21
N TYR A 178 21.80 4.47 -9.85
CA TYR A 178 20.44 3.95 -10.03
C TYR A 178 19.42 4.71 -9.18
N VAL A 179 19.68 4.91 -7.91
CA VAL A 179 18.81 5.68 -7.01
C VAL A 179 18.69 7.12 -7.49
N GLY A 180 19.81 7.74 -7.91
CA GLY A 180 19.80 9.09 -8.49
C GLY A 180 18.95 9.20 -9.74
N TRP A 181 19.05 8.21 -10.63
CA TRP A 181 18.21 8.13 -11.83
C TRP A 181 16.72 7.96 -11.49
N ALA A 182 16.38 7.05 -10.58
CA ALA A 182 14.99 6.81 -10.19
C ALA A 182 14.34 8.08 -9.60
N VAL A 183 15.03 8.77 -8.70
CA VAL A 183 14.58 10.06 -8.13
C VAL A 183 14.40 11.13 -9.19
N ALA A 184 15.35 11.25 -10.11
CA ALA A 184 15.27 12.24 -11.20
C ALA A 184 14.09 11.97 -12.16
N ASN A 185 13.59 10.74 -12.22
CA ASN A 185 12.43 10.37 -13.01
C ASN A 185 11.12 10.30 -12.20
N GLY A 186 11.11 10.73 -10.93
CA GLY A 186 9.88 10.92 -10.16
C GLY A 186 9.57 9.82 -9.14
N SER A 187 10.54 8.97 -8.75
CA SER A 187 10.36 8.09 -7.58
C SER A 187 10.23 8.91 -6.30
N ASP A 188 9.17 8.67 -5.52
CA ASP A 188 8.92 9.34 -4.23
C ASP A 188 9.69 8.67 -3.09
N PHE A 189 9.99 7.38 -3.24
CA PHE A 189 10.75 6.54 -2.32
C PHE A 189 11.45 5.43 -3.10
N MET A 190 12.34 4.67 -2.48
CA MET A 190 13.05 3.59 -3.15
C MET A 190 12.55 2.22 -2.69
N LYS A 191 12.21 1.33 -3.63
CA LYS A 191 11.92 -0.09 -3.35
C LYS A 191 13.18 -0.92 -3.58
N ILE A 192 13.53 -1.75 -2.60
CA ILE A 192 14.61 -2.73 -2.64
C ILE A 192 13.99 -4.12 -2.50
N VAL A 193 14.43 -5.09 -3.30
CA VAL A 193 13.94 -6.46 -3.22
C VAL A 193 15.00 -7.36 -2.61
N SER A 194 14.85 -7.68 -1.32
CA SER A 194 15.72 -8.60 -0.59
C SER A 194 15.12 -9.99 -0.61
N GLU A 195 15.70 -10.87 -1.43
CA GLU A 195 15.25 -12.24 -1.65
C GLU A 195 16.45 -13.15 -2.00
N GLU A 196 16.21 -14.45 -2.18
CA GLU A 196 17.26 -15.36 -2.63
C GLU A 196 17.79 -14.94 -4.01
N ASN A 197 19.11 -14.91 -4.17
CA ASN A 197 19.79 -14.35 -5.35
C ASN A 197 19.47 -12.86 -5.62
N GLY A 198 18.87 -12.17 -4.67
CA GLY A 198 18.61 -10.73 -4.72
C GLY A 198 19.89 -9.89 -4.48
N PRO A 199 19.75 -8.56 -4.33
CA PRO A 199 20.84 -7.66 -4.00
C PRO A 199 21.58 -8.11 -2.74
N THR A 200 22.91 -8.12 -2.77
CA THR A 200 23.75 -8.47 -1.61
C THR A 200 23.54 -7.49 -0.46
N GLN A 201 24.00 -7.84 0.75
CA GLN A 201 23.95 -6.91 1.89
C GLN A 201 24.59 -5.56 1.56
N GLU A 202 25.76 -5.58 0.91
CA GLU A 202 26.48 -4.36 0.53
C GLU A 202 25.68 -3.49 -0.46
N MET A 203 25.02 -4.11 -1.45
CA MET A 203 24.14 -3.40 -2.38
C MET A 203 22.91 -2.79 -1.67
N GLN A 204 22.31 -3.52 -0.73
CA GLN A 204 21.18 -3.03 0.05
C GLN A 204 21.61 -1.85 0.95
N ASP A 205 22.75 -1.96 1.64
CA ASP A 205 23.30 -0.90 2.47
C ASP A 205 23.56 0.38 1.63
N ALA A 206 24.17 0.22 0.46
CA ALA A 206 24.44 1.31 -0.46
C ALA A 206 23.14 1.95 -1.00
N ALA A 207 22.11 1.14 -1.30
CA ALA A 207 20.81 1.63 -1.76
C ALA A 207 20.09 2.48 -0.70
N VAL A 208 20.10 2.01 0.55
CA VAL A 208 19.54 2.75 1.69
C VAL A 208 20.31 4.05 1.90
N GLN A 209 21.64 4.02 1.90
CA GLN A 209 22.47 5.20 2.03
C GLN A 209 22.23 6.21 0.90
N ALA A 210 22.14 5.75 -0.34
CA ALA A 210 21.87 6.58 -1.51
C ALA A 210 20.49 7.24 -1.46
N SER A 211 19.48 6.51 -0.94
CA SER A 211 18.12 7.03 -0.72
C SER A 211 18.12 8.13 0.35
N HIS A 212 18.72 7.85 1.51
CA HIS A 212 18.79 8.81 2.62
C HIS A 212 19.58 10.08 2.25
N SER A 213 20.66 9.96 1.47
CA SER A 213 21.41 11.12 0.99
C SER A 213 20.56 12.06 0.10
N ARG A 214 19.53 11.52 -0.53
CA ARG A 214 18.55 12.23 -1.36
C ARG A 214 17.27 12.60 -0.60
N ARG A 215 17.22 12.34 0.70
CA ARG A 215 16.07 12.60 1.59
C ARG A 215 14.79 11.88 1.19
N ILE A 216 14.89 10.71 0.59
CA ILE A 216 13.79 9.81 0.33
C ILE A 216 13.92 8.56 1.20
N GLN A 217 12.77 7.96 1.53
CA GLN A 217 12.72 6.71 2.27
C GLN A 217 13.03 5.50 1.39
N SER A 218 13.47 4.43 2.02
CA SER A 218 13.64 3.11 1.44
C SER A 218 12.63 2.11 2.01
N SER A 219 12.10 1.27 1.14
CA SER A 219 11.15 0.20 1.46
C SER A 219 11.70 -1.12 0.94
N THR A 220 11.93 -2.10 1.81
CA THR A 220 12.54 -3.36 1.41
C THR A 220 11.54 -4.50 1.48
N HIS A 221 11.32 -5.19 0.34
CA HIS A 221 10.65 -6.48 0.29
C HIS A 221 11.51 -7.53 0.97
N ALA A 222 10.97 -8.24 1.96
CA ALA A 222 11.61 -9.40 2.56
C ALA A 222 10.58 -10.23 3.35
N SER A 223 10.50 -11.54 3.11
CA SER A 223 9.51 -12.41 3.75
C SER A 223 10.12 -13.66 4.41
N TRP A 224 11.38 -13.98 4.16
CA TRP A 224 12.01 -15.16 4.73
C TRP A 224 13.52 -15.04 4.88
N GLY A 225 14.10 -15.97 5.64
CA GLY A 225 15.50 -16.35 5.72
C GLY A 225 16.50 -15.24 5.98
N ILE A 226 17.63 -15.38 5.34
CA ILE A 226 18.72 -14.41 5.33
C ILE A 226 18.28 -13.06 4.77
N PRO A 227 17.51 -12.98 3.67
CA PRO A 227 16.99 -11.74 3.13
C PRO A 227 16.26 -10.85 4.16
N TYR A 228 15.41 -11.41 5.02
CA TYR A 228 14.75 -10.64 6.08
C TYR A 228 15.75 -10.03 7.08
N GLN A 229 16.78 -10.77 7.42
CA GLN A 229 17.85 -10.29 8.29
C GLN A 229 18.69 -9.20 7.61
N GLN A 230 18.95 -9.34 6.31
CA GLN A 230 19.64 -8.34 5.50
C GLN A 230 18.87 -7.03 5.44
N ALA A 231 17.55 -7.09 5.23
CA ALA A 231 16.69 -5.92 5.27
C ALA A 231 16.75 -5.20 6.63
N ILE A 232 16.73 -5.94 7.74
CA ILE A 232 16.92 -5.32 9.07
C ILE A 232 18.29 -4.68 9.19
N GLN A 233 19.33 -5.34 8.69
CA GLN A 233 20.73 -4.88 8.83
C GLN A 233 21.03 -3.66 7.97
N SER A 234 20.42 -3.54 6.79
CA SER A 234 20.62 -2.41 5.88
C SER A 234 20.08 -1.09 6.43
N LYS A 235 19.27 -1.12 7.50
CA LYS A 235 18.59 0.05 8.10
C LYS A 235 17.61 0.72 7.15
N THR A 236 17.01 -0.04 6.24
CA THR A 236 15.86 0.44 5.45
C THR A 236 14.79 1.01 6.38
N ASP A 237 14.02 2.00 5.92
CA ASP A 237 13.01 2.64 6.77
C ASP A 237 11.85 1.71 7.04
N SER A 238 11.41 0.95 6.03
CA SER A 238 10.32 -0.02 6.16
C SER A 238 10.67 -1.40 5.60
N ILE A 239 10.18 -2.44 6.29
CA ILE A 239 10.25 -3.81 5.83
C ILE A 239 8.85 -4.25 5.44
N HIS A 240 8.71 -4.63 4.17
CA HIS A 240 7.46 -5.06 3.57
C HIS A 240 7.39 -6.58 3.54
N HIS A 241 6.19 -7.10 3.80
CA HIS A 241 5.86 -8.47 4.16
C HIS A 241 6.35 -8.84 5.55
N ILE A 242 6.05 -10.04 5.97
CA ILE A 242 6.40 -10.52 7.31
C ILE A 242 7.15 -11.84 7.23
N PHE A 243 8.11 -12.03 8.12
CA PHE A 243 8.89 -13.25 8.23
C PHE A 243 8.00 -14.48 8.45
N GLY A 244 8.13 -15.51 7.61
CA GLY A 244 7.20 -16.65 7.56
C GLY A 244 7.76 -18.02 7.91
N GLU A 245 9.09 -18.19 8.02
CA GLU A 245 9.69 -19.51 8.25
C GLU A 245 9.58 -19.99 9.69
N SER A 246 9.62 -19.07 10.64
CA SER A 246 9.58 -19.35 12.07
C SER A 246 9.21 -18.08 12.85
N LEU A 247 9.19 -18.16 14.16
CA LEU A 247 9.02 -17.00 15.02
C LEU A 247 10.24 -16.08 14.95
N LEU A 248 10.00 -14.80 14.66
CA LEU A 248 11.03 -13.78 14.58
C LEU A 248 11.73 -13.62 15.92
N ALA A 249 13.04 -13.85 15.94
CA ALA A 249 13.81 -13.84 17.17
C ALA A 249 13.83 -12.44 17.83
N LYS A 250 13.76 -12.39 19.16
CA LYS A 250 13.75 -11.16 19.98
C LYS A 250 14.84 -10.16 19.59
N LYS A 251 16.04 -10.65 19.27
CA LYS A 251 17.15 -9.79 18.85
C LYS A 251 16.83 -8.92 17.62
N TRP A 252 16.05 -9.45 16.67
CA TRP A 252 15.66 -8.73 15.46
C TRP A 252 14.57 -7.70 15.74
N LEU A 253 13.60 -8.02 16.59
CA LEU A 253 12.58 -7.08 17.07
C LEU A 253 13.23 -5.87 17.76
N LEU A 254 14.17 -6.13 18.66
CA LEU A 254 14.90 -5.08 19.37
C LEU A 254 15.75 -4.22 18.40
N ARG A 255 16.34 -4.85 17.39
CA ARG A 255 17.15 -4.15 16.40
C ARG A 255 16.28 -3.25 15.52
N MET A 256 15.15 -3.74 15.00
CA MET A 256 14.18 -2.93 14.24
C MET A 256 13.75 -1.71 15.05
N LYS A 257 13.33 -1.93 16.31
CA LYS A 257 12.94 -0.85 17.20
C LYS A 257 14.05 0.18 17.42
N ALA A 258 15.26 -0.27 17.70
CA ALA A 258 16.41 0.61 17.96
C ALA A 258 16.83 1.42 16.71
N GLN A 259 16.54 0.91 15.53
CA GLN A 259 16.81 1.57 14.25
C GLN A 259 15.66 2.46 13.77
N GLY A 260 14.51 2.48 14.46
CA GLY A 260 13.32 3.21 14.04
C GLY A 260 12.63 2.65 12.80
N GLN A 261 12.92 1.39 12.44
CA GLN A 261 12.29 0.71 11.32
C GLN A 261 10.83 0.39 11.63
N PHE A 262 9.98 0.43 10.61
CA PHE A 262 8.59 0.01 10.72
C PHE A 262 8.28 -1.14 9.76
N SER A 263 7.19 -1.87 10.04
CA SER A 263 6.74 -3.00 9.23
C SER A 263 5.46 -2.67 8.47
N VAL A 264 5.38 -3.14 7.23
CA VAL A 264 4.17 -3.21 6.41
C VAL A 264 3.93 -4.69 6.12
N PRO A 265 3.25 -5.42 7.02
CA PRO A 265 3.28 -6.89 7.04
C PRO A 265 2.52 -7.54 5.90
N THR A 266 1.57 -6.86 5.28
CA THR A 266 0.73 -7.36 4.18
C THR A 266 0.10 -8.72 4.50
N LEU A 267 -0.51 -8.84 5.68
CA LEU A 267 -1.12 -10.09 6.12
C LEU A 267 -2.19 -10.61 5.16
N ALA A 268 -2.85 -9.71 4.44
CA ALA A 268 -3.85 -10.07 3.43
C ALA A 268 -3.24 -10.97 2.34
N VAL A 269 -2.13 -10.56 1.71
CA VAL A 269 -1.46 -11.40 0.70
C VAL A 269 -0.84 -12.64 1.33
N MET A 270 -0.30 -12.56 2.55
CA MET A 270 0.29 -13.72 3.23
C MET A 270 -0.78 -14.78 3.55
N ARG A 271 -2.00 -14.37 3.93
CA ARG A 271 -3.15 -15.27 4.09
C ARG A 271 -3.52 -15.88 2.75
N TYR A 272 -3.69 -15.05 1.73
CA TYR A 272 -4.04 -15.49 0.39
C TYR A 272 -3.08 -16.56 -0.13
N LEU A 273 -1.76 -16.32 -0.06
CA LEU A 273 -0.74 -17.26 -0.51
C LEU A 273 -0.70 -18.55 0.33
N SER A 274 -1.02 -18.48 1.63
CA SER A 274 -1.11 -19.66 2.49
C SER A 274 -2.25 -20.60 2.07
N GLU A 275 -3.35 -20.03 1.58
CA GLU A 275 -4.58 -20.73 1.20
C GLU A 275 -4.61 -21.11 -0.29
N ASN A 276 -3.76 -20.45 -1.14
CA ASN A 276 -3.73 -20.62 -2.60
C ASN A 276 -2.37 -21.16 -3.08
N PRO A 277 -2.17 -22.48 -3.12
CA PRO A 277 -0.90 -23.10 -3.50
C PRO A 277 -0.42 -22.71 -4.90
N ILE A 278 -1.33 -22.48 -5.87
CA ILE A 278 -1.00 -22.10 -7.25
C ILE A 278 -0.36 -20.73 -7.28
N ALA A 279 -0.96 -19.74 -6.60
CA ALA A 279 -0.42 -18.39 -6.51
C ALA A 279 0.94 -18.38 -5.78
N ARG A 280 1.06 -19.15 -4.70
CA ARG A 280 2.31 -19.31 -3.96
C ARG A 280 3.41 -19.91 -4.83
N GLU A 281 3.14 -21.01 -5.56
CA GLU A 281 4.11 -21.64 -6.44
C GLU A 281 4.54 -20.70 -7.57
N PHE A 282 3.61 -19.91 -8.11
CA PHE A 282 3.90 -18.91 -9.13
C PHE A 282 4.92 -17.88 -8.64
N LEU A 283 4.76 -17.34 -7.44
CA LEU A 283 5.66 -16.31 -6.91
C LEU A 283 7.01 -16.88 -6.43
N HIS A 284 6.99 -17.99 -5.72
CA HIS A 284 8.12 -18.47 -4.94
C HIS A 284 8.64 -19.84 -5.37
N GLY A 285 8.05 -20.46 -6.41
CA GLY A 285 8.39 -21.82 -6.78
C GLY A 285 8.04 -22.83 -5.69
N THR A 286 8.70 -23.99 -5.70
CA THR A 286 8.42 -25.09 -4.78
C THR A 286 9.02 -24.92 -3.38
N ALA A 287 9.85 -23.91 -3.16
CA ALA A 287 10.65 -23.75 -1.92
C ALA A 287 9.84 -23.29 -0.70
N ALA A 288 8.65 -22.72 -0.89
CA ALA A 288 7.88 -22.04 0.17
C ALA A 288 6.92 -22.97 0.97
N THR A 289 7.28 -24.22 1.22
CA THR A 289 6.35 -25.22 1.77
C THR A 289 6.04 -25.09 3.27
N ASN A 290 6.87 -24.39 4.03
CA ASN A 290 6.75 -24.32 5.51
C ASN A 290 6.10 -23.03 6.02
N GLN A 291 5.70 -22.14 5.14
CA GLN A 291 5.10 -20.86 5.51
C GLN A 291 3.60 -21.04 5.73
N THR A 292 3.12 -20.66 6.88
CA THR A 292 1.70 -20.75 7.24
C THR A 292 1.19 -19.45 7.83
N TYR A 293 -0.07 -19.12 7.58
CA TYR A 293 -0.68 -17.89 8.08
C TYR A 293 -0.55 -17.70 9.60
N PRO A 294 -0.69 -18.74 10.47
CA PRO A 294 -0.46 -18.58 11.91
C PRO A 294 0.93 -18.07 12.29
N ILE A 295 1.99 -18.41 11.55
CA ILE A 295 3.35 -17.90 11.80
C ILE A 295 3.44 -16.42 11.44
N TYR A 296 2.89 -16.02 10.31
CA TYR A 296 2.84 -14.62 9.88
C TYR A 296 2.10 -13.76 10.91
N ARG A 297 0.89 -14.17 11.30
CA ARG A 297 0.08 -13.49 12.31
C ARG A 297 0.81 -13.36 13.65
N GLU A 298 1.42 -14.44 14.14
CA GLU A 298 2.17 -14.42 15.41
C GLU A 298 3.38 -13.48 15.32
N ASN A 299 4.06 -13.40 14.19
CA ASN A 299 5.18 -12.49 14.02
C ASN A 299 4.73 -11.02 13.98
N VAL A 300 3.57 -10.70 13.42
CA VAL A 300 2.98 -9.35 13.51
C VAL A 300 2.64 -9.02 14.95
N LYS A 301 2.01 -9.93 15.70
CA LYS A 301 1.77 -9.77 17.13
C LYS A 301 3.06 -9.47 17.90
N ARG A 302 4.14 -10.20 17.63
CA ARG A 302 5.45 -9.99 18.26
C ARG A 302 6.07 -8.62 17.94
N LEU A 303 5.92 -8.13 16.69
CA LEU A 303 6.33 -6.78 16.31
C LEU A 303 5.56 -5.74 17.13
N HIS A 304 4.23 -5.88 17.19
CA HIS A 304 3.35 -5.00 17.95
C HIS A 304 3.69 -4.98 19.45
N GLU A 305 3.83 -6.14 20.09
CA GLU A 305 4.22 -6.27 21.50
C GLU A 305 5.63 -5.68 21.78
N ALA A 306 6.56 -5.80 20.82
CA ALA A 306 7.88 -5.19 20.91
C ALA A 306 7.86 -3.68 20.68
N ARG A 307 6.70 -3.10 20.29
CA ARG A 307 6.52 -1.71 19.90
C ARG A 307 7.40 -1.32 18.69
N VAL A 308 7.54 -2.21 17.74
CA VAL A 308 7.97 -1.89 16.38
C VAL A 308 6.72 -1.37 15.67
N PRO A 309 6.75 -0.17 15.06
CA PRO A 309 5.57 0.35 14.39
C PRO A 309 5.11 -0.58 13.26
N VAL A 310 3.81 -0.85 13.21
CA VAL A 310 3.16 -1.64 12.15
C VAL A 310 2.12 -0.76 11.48
N ILE A 311 2.19 -0.65 10.15
CA ILE A 311 1.22 0.08 9.34
C ILE A 311 0.60 -0.84 8.29
N ALA A 312 -0.67 -0.58 7.98
CA ALA A 312 -1.44 -1.38 7.04
C ALA A 312 -0.94 -1.22 5.60
N GLY A 313 -0.89 -2.31 4.87
CA GLY A 313 -0.60 -2.38 3.45
C GLY A 313 -0.94 -3.77 2.93
N THR A 314 -1.37 -3.87 1.69
CA THR A 314 -2.10 -5.06 1.20
C THR A 314 -1.30 -5.96 0.29
N ASP A 315 -0.42 -5.38 -0.53
CA ASP A 315 0.15 -6.01 -1.71
C ASP A 315 -0.93 -6.37 -2.77
N ALA A 316 -2.02 -5.58 -2.80
CA ALA A 316 -3.10 -5.80 -3.75
C ALA A 316 -2.61 -5.62 -5.20
N VAL A 317 -2.95 -6.61 -6.04
CA VAL A 317 -2.60 -6.68 -7.47
C VAL A 317 -3.84 -6.69 -8.38
N GLY A 318 -5.05 -6.66 -7.79
CA GLY A 318 -6.31 -6.82 -8.52
C GLY A 318 -6.67 -8.27 -8.79
N TYR A 319 -7.56 -8.46 -9.75
CA TYR A 319 -7.96 -9.80 -10.21
C TYR A 319 -7.06 -10.28 -11.35
N VAL A 320 -6.58 -11.49 -11.20
CA VAL A 320 -5.77 -12.19 -12.17
C VAL A 320 -6.27 -13.60 -12.34
N GLU A 321 -6.87 -13.89 -13.47
CA GLU A 321 -7.53 -15.17 -13.73
C GLU A 321 -6.64 -16.38 -13.39
N GLY A 322 -7.15 -17.22 -12.49
CA GLY A 322 -6.48 -18.45 -12.05
C GLY A 322 -5.28 -18.26 -11.12
N LEU A 323 -4.92 -17.02 -10.75
CA LEU A 323 -3.78 -16.72 -9.88
C LEU A 323 -4.12 -15.86 -8.69
N PHE A 324 -4.71 -14.67 -8.89
CA PHE A 324 -4.96 -13.72 -7.81
C PHE A 324 -6.39 -13.17 -7.84
N ASP A 325 -6.99 -13.10 -6.67
CA ASP A 325 -8.21 -12.34 -6.40
C ASP A 325 -7.94 -11.46 -5.17
N MET A 326 -7.26 -10.34 -5.42
CA MET A 326 -6.86 -9.38 -4.40
C MET A 326 -7.25 -7.97 -4.85
N PRO A 327 -8.56 -7.65 -4.79
CA PRO A 327 -9.09 -6.41 -5.30
C PRO A 327 -8.56 -5.20 -4.53
N HIS A 328 -8.20 -4.15 -5.25
CA HIS A 328 -7.78 -2.89 -4.67
C HIS A 328 -8.89 -2.29 -3.79
N GLY A 329 -8.52 -1.72 -2.67
CA GLY A 329 -9.44 -1.11 -1.71
C GLY A 329 -10.04 -2.11 -0.74
N LEU A 330 -10.82 -3.09 -1.19
CA LEU A 330 -11.43 -4.11 -0.30
C LEU A 330 -10.39 -4.84 0.54
N THR A 331 -9.27 -5.23 -0.07
CA THR A 331 -8.18 -5.95 0.59
C THR A 331 -7.56 -5.15 1.76
N LEU A 332 -7.66 -3.81 1.77
CA LEU A 332 -7.19 -3.03 2.93
C LEU A 332 -8.09 -3.23 4.15
N HIS A 333 -9.39 -3.36 3.97
CA HIS A 333 -10.27 -3.68 5.09
C HIS A 333 -10.02 -5.09 5.63
N GLU A 334 -9.68 -6.04 4.77
CA GLU A 334 -9.25 -7.39 5.19
C GLU A 334 -7.91 -7.35 5.93
N GLU A 335 -6.97 -6.50 5.51
CA GLU A 335 -5.73 -6.27 6.23
C GLU A 335 -5.99 -5.72 7.64
N LEU A 336 -6.92 -4.76 7.81
CA LEU A 336 -7.31 -4.26 9.13
C LEU A 336 -7.89 -5.37 10.02
N GLU A 337 -8.73 -6.24 9.47
CA GLU A 337 -9.26 -7.42 10.17
C GLU A 337 -8.12 -8.37 10.60
N ASN A 338 -7.17 -8.63 9.71
CA ASN A 338 -6.00 -9.46 10.00
C ASN A 338 -5.10 -8.85 11.07
N LEU A 339 -4.94 -7.52 11.11
CA LEU A 339 -4.17 -6.83 12.14
C LEU A 339 -4.86 -6.92 13.51
N VAL A 340 -6.19 -6.83 13.57
CA VAL A 340 -6.96 -7.07 14.82
C VAL A 340 -6.82 -8.54 15.24
N GLU A 341 -6.93 -9.48 14.30
CA GLU A 341 -6.67 -10.90 14.58
C GLU A 341 -5.25 -11.16 15.09
N ALA A 342 -4.27 -10.35 14.67
CA ALA A 342 -2.89 -10.39 15.16
C ALA A 342 -2.70 -9.73 16.53
N GLY A 343 -3.77 -9.19 17.15
CA GLY A 343 -3.77 -8.67 18.53
C GLY A 343 -3.72 -7.16 18.65
N MET A 344 -3.88 -6.40 17.58
CA MET A 344 -4.13 -4.97 17.64
C MET A 344 -5.58 -4.70 18.10
N THR A 345 -5.81 -3.61 18.80
CA THR A 345 -7.17 -3.07 19.00
C THR A 345 -7.67 -2.42 17.71
N GLU A 346 -8.99 -2.25 17.58
CA GLU A 346 -9.62 -1.58 16.44
C GLU A 346 -9.06 -0.17 16.22
N ILE A 347 -8.80 0.57 17.31
CA ILE A 347 -8.17 1.90 17.24
C ILE A 347 -6.75 1.80 16.66
N GLU A 348 -5.95 0.85 17.10
CA GLU A 348 -4.58 0.66 16.61
C GLU A 348 -4.58 0.22 15.14
N ALA A 349 -5.50 -0.66 14.74
CA ALA A 349 -5.68 -1.05 13.35
C ALA A 349 -6.08 0.15 12.47
N LEU A 350 -7.05 0.98 12.88
CA LEU A 350 -7.39 2.20 12.15
C LEU A 350 -6.23 3.21 12.10
N ARG A 351 -5.49 3.38 13.18
CA ARG A 351 -4.29 4.23 13.18
C ARG A 351 -3.23 3.72 12.22
N SER A 352 -3.10 2.40 12.08
CA SER A 352 -2.16 1.78 11.13
C SER A 352 -2.47 2.07 9.67
N ALA A 353 -3.70 2.51 9.36
CA ALA A 353 -4.13 2.91 8.02
C ALA A 353 -4.49 4.41 7.92
N THR A 354 -4.18 5.24 8.91
CA THR A 354 -4.51 6.67 8.90
C THR A 354 -3.33 7.52 9.40
N SER A 355 -3.27 7.83 10.70
CA SER A 355 -2.26 8.72 11.26
C SER A 355 -0.84 8.12 11.24
N PHE A 356 -0.67 6.84 11.53
CA PHE A 356 0.65 6.23 11.57
C PHE A 356 1.38 6.23 10.22
N PRO A 357 0.79 5.78 9.10
CA PRO A 357 1.46 5.91 7.80
C PRO A 357 1.69 7.37 7.42
N ALA A 358 0.79 8.29 7.75
CA ALA A 358 1.00 9.71 7.50
C ALA A 358 2.23 10.25 8.26
N GLU A 359 2.37 9.93 9.55
CA GLU A 359 3.52 10.31 10.37
C GLU A 359 4.82 9.67 9.87
N LEU A 360 4.84 8.34 9.68
CA LEU A 360 6.04 7.59 9.30
C LEU A 360 6.51 7.89 7.87
N ARG A 361 5.59 8.30 6.99
CA ARG A 361 5.88 8.68 5.60
C ARG A 361 6.01 10.19 5.40
N ASN A 362 6.00 10.98 6.48
CA ASN A 362 6.12 12.44 6.46
C ASN A 362 5.02 13.17 5.63
N LEU A 363 3.80 12.63 5.63
CA LEU A 363 2.64 13.24 4.99
C LEU A 363 1.95 14.19 5.97
N SER A 364 2.39 15.42 6.02
CA SER A 364 1.88 16.38 7.00
C SER A 364 0.49 16.94 6.72
N ASP A 365 -0.07 16.68 5.54
CA ASP A 365 -1.36 17.23 5.09
C ASP A 365 -2.56 16.31 5.31
N ARG A 366 -2.37 15.04 5.70
CA ARG A 366 -3.42 14.01 5.75
C ARG A 366 -3.27 13.05 6.93
N GLY A 367 -4.14 12.02 6.99
CA GLY A 367 -4.13 10.98 8.02
C GLY A 367 -4.82 11.39 9.33
N VAL A 368 -5.20 12.65 9.48
CA VAL A 368 -5.92 13.18 10.66
C VAL A 368 -7.01 14.16 10.26
N ILE A 369 -8.10 14.23 11.06
CA ILE A 369 -9.17 15.21 10.90
C ILE A 369 -8.84 16.44 11.76
N ALA A 370 -8.23 17.44 11.15
CA ALA A 370 -7.88 18.70 11.79
C ALA A 370 -7.97 19.87 10.78
N PRO A 371 -8.33 21.09 11.24
CA PRO A 371 -8.36 22.26 10.37
C PRO A 371 -7.05 22.47 9.60
N GLY A 372 -7.16 22.82 8.32
CA GLY A 372 -6.03 23.01 7.40
C GLY A 372 -5.45 21.74 6.81
N ARG A 373 -5.89 20.54 7.26
CA ARG A 373 -5.53 19.27 6.62
C ARG A 373 -6.39 19.03 5.38
N ARG A 374 -5.90 18.22 4.48
CA ARG A 374 -6.61 17.80 3.29
C ARG A 374 -7.91 17.07 3.67
N ALA A 375 -9.00 17.41 3.02
CA ALA A 375 -10.30 16.81 3.27
C ALA A 375 -10.40 15.43 2.59
N ASP A 376 -9.66 14.48 3.14
CA ASP A 376 -9.73 13.05 2.87
C ASP A 376 -10.50 12.41 4.01
N LEU A 377 -11.76 12.08 3.78
CA LEU A 377 -12.69 11.69 4.83
C LEU A 377 -13.55 10.50 4.39
N ILE A 378 -13.94 9.68 5.35
CA ILE A 378 -14.89 8.59 5.16
C ILE A 378 -15.99 8.72 6.22
N LEU A 379 -17.23 8.76 5.78
CA LEU A 379 -18.39 8.63 6.65
C LEU A 379 -18.85 7.17 6.62
N LEU A 380 -18.85 6.52 7.76
CA LEU A 380 -19.31 5.16 7.97
C LEU A 380 -20.69 5.15 8.62
N ASN A 381 -21.56 4.20 8.26
CA ASN A 381 -22.84 3.99 8.92
C ASN A 381 -22.68 3.30 10.28
N SER A 382 -21.75 2.36 10.39
CA SER A 382 -21.54 1.50 11.56
C SER A 382 -20.27 1.85 12.34
N ASP A 383 -20.22 1.44 13.62
CA ASP A 383 -19.14 1.74 14.55
C ASP A 383 -17.91 0.85 14.31
N PRO A 384 -16.79 1.38 13.77
CA PRO A 384 -15.60 0.59 13.48
C PRO A 384 -14.81 0.21 14.74
N PHE A 385 -15.13 0.77 15.91
CA PHE A 385 -14.45 0.48 17.18
C PHE A 385 -15.10 -0.65 17.97
N VAL A 386 -16.31 -1.07 17.56
CA VAL A 386 -16.97 -2.28 18.06
C VAL A 386 -16.58 -3.50 17.20
N ASN A 387 -16.40 -3.27 15.91
CA ASN A 387 -15.96 -4.29 14.95
C ASN A 387 -15.26 -3.60 13.79
N ILE A 388 -13.99 -3.91 13.58
CA ILE A 388 -13.19 -3.32 12.52
C ILE A 388 -13.77 -3.58 11.11
N SER A 389 -14.51 -4.67 10.90
CA SER A 389 -15.21 -4.97 9.63
C SER A 389 -16.23 -3.89 9.25
N ASN A 390 -16.68 -3.08 10.21
CA ASN A 390 -17.60 -1.96 9.97
C ASN A 390 -16.96 -0.82 9.16
N THR A 391 -15.65 -0.85 8.96
CA THR A 391 -14.97 0.06 8.00
C THR A 391 -15.43 -0.14 6.56
N LYS A 392 -16.04 -1.30 6.24
CA LYS A 392 -16.63 -1.61 4.94
C LYS A 392 -18.01 -0.98 4.75
N ASP A 393 -18.70 -0.56 5.84
CA ASP A 393 -20.04 0.01 5.79
C ASP A 393 -19.99 1.52 5.50
N ILE A 394 -19.53 1.82 4.27
CA ILE A 394 -19.24 3.17 3.80
C ILE A 394 -20.53 3.87 3.34
N ASN A 395 -20.78 5.05 3.91
CA ASN A 395 -21.85 5.95 3.45
C ASN A 395 -21.32 6.90 2.36
N LYS A 396 -20.21 7.62 2.64
CA LYS A 396 -19.61 8.60 1.75
C LYS A 396 -18.08 8.60 1.89
N VAL A 397 -17.43 8.98 0.81
CA VAL A 397 -15.97 9.23 0.75
C VAL A 397 -15.74 10.60 0.15
N TRP A 398 -14.82 11.38 0.73
CA TRP A 398 -14.28 12.60 0.14
C TRP A 398 -12.78 12.46 -0.07
N ILE A 399 -12.33 12.83 -1.24
CA ILE A 399 -10.91 12.86 -1.62
C ILE A 399 -10.59 14.28 -2.09
N GLN A 400 -9.71 14.97 -1.37
CA GLN A 400 -9.44 16.40 -1.60
C GLN A 400 -10.71 17.25 -1.58
N GLY A 401 -11.65 16.93 -0.68
CA GLY A 401 -12.95 17.60 -0.58
C GLY A 401 -13.97 17.25 -1.67
N ILE A 402 -13.59 16.46 -2.66
CA ILE A 402 -14.50 15.98 -3.72
C ILE A 402 -15.18 14.72 -3.21
N GLU A 403 -16.53 14.73 -3.17
CA GLU A 403 -17.30 13.52 -2.85
C GLU A 403 -17.15 12.50 -3.99
N TYR A 404 -16.72 11.28 -3.64
CA TYR A 404 -16.61 10.19 -4.60
C TYR A 404 -17.98 9.56 -4.83
N PRO A 405 -18.46 9.50 -6.07
CA PRO A 405 -19.89 9.20 -6.35
C PRO A 405 -20.26 7.72 -6.21
N ASP A 406 -19.29 6.81 -6.36
CA ASP A 406 -19.55 5.36 -6.48
C ASP A 406 -18.88 4.58 -5.32
N VAL A 407 -19.28 4.88 -4.08
CA VAL A 407 -18.77 4.17 -2.91
C VAL A 407 -19.26 2.73 -2.85
N ALA A 408 -18.42 1.84 -2.31
CA ALA A 408 -18.77 0.45 -2.08
C ALA A 408 -19.94 0.36 -1.10
N LYS A 409 -20.95 -0.44 -1.44
CA LYS A 409 -22.07 -0.75 -0.55
C LYS A 409 -21.96 -2.21 -0.14
N LEU A 410 -22.14 -2.47 1.15
CA LEU A 410 -22.29 -3.85 1.63
C LEU A 410 -23.52 -4.45 0.94
N SER A 411 -23.32 -5.53 0.20
CA SER A 411 -24.38 -6.32 -0.44
C SER A 411 -25.02 -7.26 0.57
#